data_2435cbb53f1691025bd47d3504d0715d
#
_entry.id   2435cbb53f1691025bd47d3504d0715d
#
_cell.length_a   1.000
_cell.length_b   1.000
_cell.length_c   1.000
_cell.angle_alpha   90.00
_cell.angle_beta   90.00
_cell.angle_gamma   90.00
#
_symmetry.space_group_name_H-M   'P 1'
#
loop_
_entity.id
_entity.type
_entity.pdbx_description
1 polymer ?
#
loop_
_entity_poly.entity_id
_entity_poly.type
_entity_poly.pdbx_seq_one_letter_code
_entity_poly.pdbx_strand_id
1 'polypeptide(L)'
;IMGDTCTRACAFCDVKTGKPTSLDIFEPAKISNAVKKLNLKHVVITSVDRDDLEDGGANHFYKVVKTTREKNPNTSIEVLTPDFLRKGDAYKKVLEADLDVFNHNIETVPRLYTKVRPGARYFASLELLKNAKQCNNKVFTKSGIMVGLGENKEEIIQVMDDLRSAEVDFITIGQYLQPSVKHHPLHRYYHPNEFKELASIAKTKGFLLVSSSPLTRSSYHADEDFRKLQDA
;
A
#
# COMPACT_ATOMS: atom_id res chain seq x y z
N ILE A 1 -6.57 9.96 -3.65
CA ILE A 1 -8.01 10.25 -3.68
C ILE A 1 -8.53 10.56 -2.28
N MET A 2 -9.77 11.10 -2.22
CA MET A 2 -10.51 11.44 -0.99
C MET A 2 -9.94 12.64 -0.21
N GLY A 3 -9.25 13.55 -0.90
CA GLY A 3 -8.73 14.79 -0.34
C GLY A 3 -7.29 14.70 0.16
N ASP A 4 -6.87 15.71 0.93
CA ASP A 4 -5.50 15.94 1.40
C ASP A 4 -5.36 15.85 2.92
N THR A 5 -6.44 15.56 3.63
CA THR A 5 -6.49 15.55 5.10
C THR A 5 -6.83 14.13 5.57
N CYS A 6 -5.94 13.53 6.37
CA CYS A 6 -6.06 12.19 6.91
C CYS A 6 -6.69 12.19 8.30
N THR A 7 -7.48 11.18 8.64
CA THR A 7 -8.03 11.01 10.00
C THR A 7 -7.00 10.45 11.00
N ARG A 8 -5.83 10.00 10.51
CA ARG A 8 -4.77 9.38 11.32
C ARG A 8 -3.47 10.17 11.29
N ALA A 9 -2.71 10.11 12.39
CA ALA A 9 -1.44 10.78 12.61
C ALA A 9 -0.29 9.75 12.65
N CYS A 10 0.03 9.13 11.53
CA CYS A 10 1.20 8.24 11.45
C CYS A 10 2.49 9.06 11.58
N ALA A 11 3.37 8.68 12.49
CA ALA A 11 4.56 9.48 12.84
C ALA A 11 5.61 9.57 11.70
N PHE A 12 5.48 8.78 10.66
CA PHE A 12 6.35 8.82 9.47
C PHE A 12 5.80 9.68 8.33
N CYS A 13 4.52 10.09 8.39
CA CYS A 13 3.78 10.64 7.26
C CYS A 13 3.56 12.15 7.41
N ASP A 14 3.86 12.91 6.36
CA ASP A 14 3.70 14.37 6.31
C ASP A 14 2.33 14.82 5.76
N VAL A 15 1.38 13.91 5.63
CA VAL A 15 0.00 14.25 5.25
C VAL A 15 -0.69 14.97 6.42
N LYS A 16 -1.39 16.05 6.11
CA LYS A 16 -2.15 16.84 7.08
C LYS A 16 -3.15 15.96 7.83
N THR A 17 -3.09 15.99 9.16
CA THR A 17 -4.05 15.30 10.02
C THR A 17 -5.17 16.23 10.45
N GLY A 18 -6.41 15.73 10.43
CA GLY A 18 -7.57 16.53 10.86
C GLY A 18 -8.89 15.93 10.41
N LYS A 19 -9.92 16.78 10.37
CA LYS A 19 -11.24 16.43 9.85
C LYS A 19 -11.26 16.65 8.34
N PRO A 20 -11.39 15.59 7.53
CA PRO A 20 -11.45 15.73 6.08
C PRO A 20 -12.72 16.43 5.59
N THR A 21 -12.66 16.99 4.40
CA THR A 21 -13.84 17.53 3.71
C THR A 21 -14.71 16.43 3.11
N SER A 22 -15.90 16.81 2.60
CA SER A 22 -16.78 15.88 1.87
C SER A 22 -16.08 15.32 0.62
N LEU A 23 -16.48 14.11 0.23
CA LEU A 23 -15.98 13.47 -0.98
C LEU A 23 -16.37 14.26 -2.23
N ASP A 24 -15.44 14.40 -3.17
CA ASP A 24 -15.74 14.96 -4.49
C ASP A 24 -16.43 13.87 -5.35
N ILE A 25 -17.70 14.09 -5.67
CA ILE A 25 -18.49 13.18 -6.50
C ILE A 25 -17.95 13.04 -7.93
N PHE A 26 -17.16 14.00 -8.40
CA PHE A 26 -16.53 13.99 -9.72
C PHE A 26 -15.12 13.39 -9.72
N GLU A 27 -14.56 13.03 -8.56
CA GLU A 27 -13.21 12.49 -8.47
C GLU A 27 -13.02 11.22 -9.32
N PRO A 28 -13.95 10.24 -9.36
CA PRO A 28 -13.84 9.07 -10.24
C PRO A 28 -13.65 9.46 -11.72
N ALA A 29 -14.41 10.42 -12.21
CA ALA A 29 -14.30 10.91 -13.59
C ALA A 29 -12.99 11.67 -13.83
N LYS A 30 -12.54 12.49 -12.86
CA LYS A 30 -11.27 13.22 -12.93
C LYS A 30 -10.08 12.27 -13.02
N ILE A 31 -10.03 11.26 -12.14
CA ILE A 31 -8.96 10.25 -12.13
C ILE A 31 -8.93 9.46 -13.44
N SER A 32 -10.06 8.93 -13.88
CA SER A 32 -10.12 8.15 -15.11
C SER A 32 -9.71 8.96 -16.36
N ASN A 33 -10.06 10.25 -16.39
CA ASN A 33 -9.62 11.18 -17.44
C ASN A 33 -8.12 11.46 -17.39
N ALA A 34 -7.55 11.61 -16.19
CA ALA A 34 -6.11 11.82 -16.02
C ALA A 34 -5.32 10.60 -16.50
N VAL A 35 -5.72 9.38 -16.10
CA VAL A 35 -5.13 8.12 -16.56
C VAL A 35 -5.14 8.03 -18.08
N LYS A 36 -6.29 8.35 -18.72
CA LYS A 36 -6.41 8.35 -20.17
C LYS A 36 -5.53 9.39 -20.84
N LYS A 37 -5.55 10.63 -20.34
CA LYS A 37 -4.76 11.75 -20.90
C LYS A 37 -3.25 11.47 -20.82
N LEU A 38 -2.79 10.85 -19.73
CA LEU A 38 -1.40 10.47 -19.53
C LEU A 38 -1.02 9.16 -20.23
N ASN A 39 -1.98 8.45 -20.81
CA ASN A 39 -1.81 7.15 -21.48
C ASN A 39 -1.07 6.14 -20.60
N LEU A 40 -1.46 6.06 -19.32
CA LEU A 40 -0.78 5.20 -18.35
C LEU A 40 -1.03 3.72 -18.66
N LYS A 41 0.00 2.91 -18.59
CA LYS A 41 -0.07 1.44 -18.70
C LYS A 41 -0.36 0.80 -17.35
N HIS A 42 0.06 1.46 -16.28
CA HIS A 42 -0.19 1.07 -14.89
C HIS A 42 -0.52 2.32 -14.07
N VAL A 43 -1.45 2.20 -13.13
CA VAL A 43 -1.79 3.28 -12.20
C VAL A 43 -1.89 2.75 -10.79
N VAL A 44 -1.29 3.45 -9.83
CA VAL A 44 -1.48 3.21 -8.40
C VAL A 44 -2.40 4.28 -7.84
N ILE A 45 -3.56 3.87 -7.35
CA ILE A 45 -4.57 4.73 -6.75
C ILE A 45 -4.49 4.57 -5.24
N THR A 46 -4.13 5.65 -4.54
CA THR A 46 -4.03 5.66 -3.08
C THR A 46 -4.92 6.73 -2.45
N SER A 47 -5.17 6.63 -1.16
CA SER A 47 -5.98 7.58 -0.41
C SER A 47 -5.34 7.98 0.92
N VAL A 48 -5.89 9.02 1.52
CA VAL A 48 -5.79 9.27 2.95
C VAL A 48 -6.71 8.30 3.71
N ASP A 49 -6.46 8.08 5.02
CA ASP A 49 -7.43 7.36 5.86
C ASP A 49 -8.69 8.21 6.08
N ARG A 50 -9.84 7.58 5.96
CA ARG A 50 -11.16 8.19 6.09
C ARG A 50 -12.02 7.43 7.12
N ASP A 51 -11.47 7.32 8.36
CA ASP A 51 -12.19 6.69 9.48
C ASP A 51 -13.52 7.40 9.83
N ASP A 52 -13.69 8.64 9.35
CA ASP A 52 -14.92 9.44 9.45
C ASP A 52 -16.07 8.91 8.58
N LEU A 53 -15.76 8.15 7.51
CA LEU A 53 -16.76 7.53 6.66
C LEU A 53 -17.20 6.17 7.22
N GLU A 54 -18.46 5.82 7.02
CA GLU A 54 -19.02 4.57 7.51
C GLU A 54 -18.28 3.33 6.98
N ASP A 55 -17.91 3.36 5.70
CA ASP A 55 -17.18 2.30 5.00
C ASP A 55 -15.66 2.56 4.85
N GLY A 56 -15.13 3.58 5.51
CA GLY A 56 -13.72 3.96 5.37
C GLY A 56 -13.31 4.39 3.96
N GLY A 57 -14.27 4.72 3.08
CA GLY A 57 -14.05 5.12 1.70
C GLY A 57 -14.04 3.98 0.68
N ALA A 58 -14.41 2.76 1.08
CA ALA A 58 -14.38 1.59 0.20
C ALA A 58 -15.26 1.75 -1.05
N ASN A 59 -16.48 2.30 -0.90
CA ASN A 59 -17.35 2.56 -2.04
C ASN A 59 -16.78 3.64 -2.99
N HIS A 60 -16.03 4.59 -2.45
CA HIS A 60 -15.36 5.58 -3.28
C HIS A 60 -14.22 4.96 -4.11
N PHE A 61 -13.39 4.09 -3.49
CA PHE A 61 -12.41 3.27 -4.23
C PHE A 61 -13.08 2.48 -5.35
N TYR A 62 -14.16 1.75 -5.03
CA TYR A 62 -14.92 0.99 -6.03
C TYR A 62 -15.31 1.84 -7.23
N LYS A 63 -15.90 3.03 -6.99
CA LYS A 63 -16.31 3.95 -8.06
C LYS A 63 -15.14 4.44 -8.90
N VAL A 64 -14.02 4.79 -8.24
CA VAL A 64 -12.80 5.27 -8.94
C VAL A 64 -12.22 4.16 -9.81
N VAL A 65 -12.04 2.96 -9.27
CA VAL A 65 -11.50 1.81 -10.02
C VAL A 65 -12.40 1.45 -11.19
N LYS A 66 -13.70 1.28 -10.95
CA LYS A 66 -14.68 0.94 -11.97
C LYS A 66 -14.67 1.96 -13.13
N THR A 67 -14.78 3.26 -12.81
CA THR A 67 -14.78 4.31 -13.83
C THR A 67 -13.44 4.38 -14.58
N THR A 68 -12.34 4.09 -13.89
CA THR A 68 -11.00 4.04 -14.51
C THR A 68 -10.88 2.87 -15.46
N ARG A 69 -11.32 1.68 -15.07
CA ARG A 69 -11.32 0.46 -15.90
C ARG A 69 -12.18 0.62 -17.14
N GLU A 70 -13.41 1.12 -17.00
CA GLU A 70 -14.33 1.35 -18.12
C GLU A 70 -13.73 2.26 -19.19
N LYS A 71 -12.99 3.27 -18.77
CA LYS A 71 -12.39 4.25 -19.70
C LYS A 71 -11.00 3.87 -20.20
N ASN A 72 -10.28 3.02 -19.48
CA ASN A 72 -8.90 2.61 -19.72
C ASN A 72 -8.77 1.08 -19.58
N PRO A 73 -9.37 0.28 -20.46
CA PRO A 73 -9.50 -1.17 -20.29
C PRO A 73 -8.14 -1.90 -20.27
N ASN A 74 -7.11 -1.32 -20.88
CA ASN A 74 -5.77 -1.91 -20.99
C ASN A 74 -4.78 -1.38 -19.93
N THR A 75 -5.23 -0.54 -18.99
CA THR A 75 -4.39 -0.03 -17.91
C THR A 75 -4.49 -0.99 -16.71
N SER A 76 -3.37 -1.49 -16.20
CA SER A 76 -3.39 -2.21 -14.93
C SER A 76 -3.61 -1.26 -13.76
N ILE A 77 -4.46 -1.67 -12.83
CA ILE A 77 -4.91 -0.84 -11.71
C ILE A 77 -4.49 -1.48 -10.39
N GLU A 78 -3.60 -0.79 -9.67
CA GLU A 78 -3.26 -1.09 -8.29
C GLU A 78 -4.00 -0.11 -7.37
N VAL A 79 -4.54 -0.61 -6.25
CA VAL A 79 -5.07 0.23 -5.19
C VAL A 79 -4.21 0.08 -3.94
N LEU A 80 -3.76 1.19 -3.35
CA LEU A 80 -3.12 1.22 -2.04
C LEU A 80 -4.15 1.72 -1.02
N THR A 81 -4.71 0.79 -0.26
CA THR A 81 -5.84 1.03 0.64
C THR A 81 -5.41 1.29 2.09
N PRO A 82 -6.25 1.98 2.89
CA PRO A 82 -6.16 1.93 4.34
C PRO A 82 -6.46 0.50 4.85
N ASP A 83 -6.31 0.28 6.17
CA ASP A 83 -6.62 -1.00 6.81
C ASP A 83 -8.12 -1.25 7.05
N PHE A 84 -8.98 -0.29 6.74
CA PHE A 84 -10.43 -0.32 7.00
C PHE A 84 -10.76 -0.75 8.44
N LEU A 85 -9.92 -0.38 9.41
CA LEU A 85 -10.04 -0.79 10.79
C LEU A 85 -11.44 -0.46 11.36
N ARG A 86 -12.12 -1.49 11.91
CA ARG A 86 -13.48 -1.40 12.46
C ARG A 86 -14.58 -1.10 11.44
N LYS A 87 -14.32 -1.32 10.14
CA LYS A 87 -15.32 -1.13 9.07
C LYS A 87 -15.84 -2.47 8.51
N GLY A 88 -15.68 -3.55 9.29
CA GLY A 88 -16.12 -4.89 8.88
C GLY A 88 -15.49 -5.31 7.56
N ASP A 89 -16.32 -5.78 6.64
CA ASP A 89 -15.90 -6.30 5.34
C ASP A 89 -15.77 -5.22 4.24
N ALA A 90 -15.52 -3.95 4.60
CA ALA A 90 -15.46 -2.83 3.64
C ALA A 90 -14.47 -3.09 2.48
N TYR A 91 -13.35 -3.79 2.74
CA TYR A 91 -12.38 -4.18 1.70
C TYR A 91 -13.00 -5.04 0.59
N LYS A 92 -14.03 -5.85 0.88
CA LYS A 92 -14.74 -6.65 -0.14
C LYS A 92 -15.35 -5.77 -1.21
N LYS A 93 -15.86 -4.58 -0.81
CA LYS A 93 -16.41 -3.61 -1.76
C LYS A 93 -15.35 -3.11 -2.74
N VAL A 94 -14.12 -2.94 -2.30
CA VAL A 94 -13.01 -2.56 -3.20
C VAL A 94 -12.69 -3.70 -4.17
N LEU A 95 -12.70 -4.96 -3.69
CA LEU A 95 -12.43 -6.16 -4.49
C LEU A 95 -13.53 -6.51 -5.50
N GLU A 96 -14.74 -5.96 -5.35
CA GLU A 96 -15.79 -6.05 -6.39
C GLU A 96 -15.44 -5.25 -7.65
N ALA A 97 -14.53 -4.28 -7.55
CA ALA A 97 -14.03 -3.56 -8.70
C ALA A 97 -13.01 -4.41 -9.46
N ASP A 98 -12.91 -4.19 -10.76
CA ASP A 98 -11.95 -4.89 -11.63
C ASP A 98 -10.55 -4.29 -11.48
N LEU A 99 -9.85 -4.65 -10.40
CA LEU A 99 -8.48 -4.25 -10.08
C LEU A 99 -7.50 -5.42 -10.23
N ASP A 100 -6.24 -5.11 -10.50
CA ASP A 100 -5.19 -6.11 -10.71
C ASP A 100 -4.38 -6.36 -9.43
N VAL A 101 -4.16 -5.32 -8.61
CA VAL A 101 -3.35 -5.42 -7.39
C VAL A 101 -4.04 -4.74 -6.21
N PHE A 102 -4.24 -5.49 -5.13
CA PHE A 102 -4.69 -4.98 -3.83
C PHE A 102 -3.48 -4.79 -2.92
N ASN A 103 -3.14 -3.55 -2.64
CA ASN A 103 -2.00 -3.17 -1.83
C ASN A 103 -2.46 -2.58 -0.49
N HIS A 104 -1.82 -3.02 0.60
CA HIS A 104 -1.87 -2.40 1.91
C HIS A 104 -0.51 -2.50 2.57
N ASN A 105 0.13 -1.36 2.83
CA ASN A 105 1.44 -1.34 3.45
C ASN A 105 1.39 -1.67 4.93
N ILE A 106 2.29 -2.56 5.38
CA ILE A 106 2.49 -2.83 6.80
C ILE A 106 3.37 -1.76 7.47
N GLU A 107 4.18 -1.06 6.70
CA GLU A 107 5.03 0.10 6.98
C GLU A 107 6.22 -0.18 7.90
N THR A 108 6.06 -0.92 8.99
CA THR A 108 7.12 -1.20 9.97
C THR A 108 6.89 -2.51 10.72
N VAL A 109 7.84 -2.88 11.56
CA VAL A 109 7.81 -4.10 12.40
C VAL A 109 6.85 -3.98 13.59
N PRO A 110 6.32 -5.08 14.15
CA PRO A 110 5.30 -5.07 15.21
C PRO A 110 5.68 -4.20 16.42
N ARG A 111 6.94 -4.30 16.89
CA ARG A 111 7.44 -3.55 18.07
C ARG A 111 7.33 -2.04 17.90
N LEU A 112 7.44 -1.54 16.67
CA LEU A 112 7.43 -0.10 16.38
C LEU A 112 6.02 0.44 16.08
N TYR A 113 5.01 -0.43 15.92
CA TYR A 113 3.68 -0.02 15.46
C TYR A 113 3.05 1.11 16.29
N THR A 114 3.09 0.97 17.63
CA THR A 114 2.49 1.97 18.53
C THR A 114 3.14 3.35 18.43
N LYS A 115 4.43 3.42 18.07
CA LYS A 115 5.18 4.66 17.92
C LYS A 115 5.10 5.25 16.52
N VAL A 116 5.14 4.38 15.50
CA VAL A 116 5.25 4.78 14.08
C VAL A 116 3.86 4.91 13.45
N ARG A 117 2.92 4.03 13.83
CA ARG A 117 1.59 3.90 13.23
C ARG A 117 0.50 3.70 14.28
N PRO A 118 0.31 4.65 15.22
CA PRO A 118 -0.51 4.45 16.42
C PRO A 118 -2.00 4.16 16.13
N GLY A 119 -2.52 4.63 15.00
CA GLY A 119 -3.91 4.40 14.56
C GLY A 119 -4.17 3.03 13.94
N ALA A 120 -3.14 2.25 13.62
CA ALA A 120 -3.24 0.95 12.97
C ALA A 120 -2.93 -0.23 13.92
N ARG A 121 -3.15 -1.45 13.44
CA ARG A 121 -2.84 -2.69 14.15
C ARG A 121 -2.15 -3.66 13.21
N TYR A 122 -0.97 -4.16 13.60
CA TYR A 122 -0.12 -5.02 12.78
C TYR A 122 -0.87 -6.28 12.28
N PHE A 123 -1.46 -7.02 13.20
CA PHE A 123 -2.18 -8.25 12.83
C PHE A 123 -3.47 -7.98 12.03
N ALA A 124 -4.15 -6.86 12.26
CA ALA A 124 -5.29 -6.48 11.45
C ALA A 124 -4.90 -6.15 9.99
N SER A 125 -3.71 -5.55 9.80
CA SER A 125 -3.16 -5.32 8.46
C SER A 125 -2.81 -6.62 7.73
N LEU A 126 -2.24 -7.61 8.45
CA LEU A 126 -1.99 -8.95 7.89
C LEU A 126 -3.30 -9.69 7.55
N GLU A 127 -4.28 -9.63 8.46
CA GLU A 127 -5.59 -10.25 8.26
C GLU A 127 -6.32 -9.64 7.06
N LEU A 128 -6.24 -8.32 6.88
CA LEU A 128 -6.79 -7.64 5.71
C LEU A 128 -6.22 -8.22 4.40
N LEU A 129 -4.88 -8.34 4.30
CA LEU A 129 -4.22 -8.87 3.11
C LEU A 129 -4.58 -10.33 2.84
N LYS A 130 -4.58 -11.16 3.90
CA LYS A 130 -5.00 -12.57 3.83
C LYS A 130 -6.45 -12.70 3.35
N ASN A 131 -7.35 -11.95 3.95
CA ASN A 131 -8.76 -11.98 3.62
C ASN A 131 -9.01 -11.45 2.19
N ALA A 132 -8.26 -10.44 1.74
CA ALA A 132 -8.31 -9.96 0.37
C ALA A 132 -7.93 -11.05 -0.64
N LYS A 133 -6.83 -11.78 -0.39
CA LYS A 133 -6.37 -12.90 -1.22
C LYS A 133 -7.38 -14.05 -1.25
N GLN A 134 -7.95 -14.41 -0.11
CA GLN A 134 -8.97 -15.46 -0.02
C GLN A 134 -10.28 -15.07 -0.69
N CYS A 135 -10.66 -13.78 -0.64
CA CYS A 135 -11.87 -13.28 -1.27
C CYS A 135 -11.76 -13.28 -2.81
N ASN A 136 -10.59 -12.95 -3.35
CA ASN A 136 -10.33 -12.94 -4.79
C ASN A 136 -8.89 -13.37 -5.08
N ASN A 137 -8.69 -14.65 -5.35
CA ASN A 137 -7.36 -15.23 -5.61
C ASN A 137 -6.73 -14.81 -6.95
N LYS A 138 -7.50 -14.18 -7.85
CA LYS A 138 -7.00 -13.65 -9.13
C LYS A 138 -6.31 -12.30 -8.96
N VAL A 139 -6.64 -11.56 -7.89
CA VAL A 139 -6.01 -10.28 -7.58
C VAL A 139 -4.67 -10.55 -6.88
N PHE A 140 -3.61 -9.90 -7.34
CA PHE A 140 -2.33 -9.92 -6.63
C PHE A 140 -2.42 -9.08 -5.36
N THR A 141 -1.83 -9.59 -4.28
CA THR A 141 -1.71 -8.84 -3.02
C THR A 141 -0.30 -8.28 -2.87
N LYS A 142 -0.21 -7.07 -2.36
CA LYS A 142 1.06 -6.35 -2.20
C LYS A 142 1.14 -5.68 -0.84
N SER A 143 2.35 -5.61 -0.30
CA SER A 143 2.64 -4.85 0.91
C SER A 143 4.00 -4.16 0.82
N GLY A 144 4.21 -3.16 1.68
CA GLY A 144 5.46 -2.42 1.77
C GLY A 144 5.91 -2.22 3.21
N ILE A 145 7.23 -2.18 3.38
CA ILE A 145 7.91 -1.86 4.64
C ILE A 145 8.97 -0.80 4.40
N MET A 146 9.07 0.14 5.34
CA MET A 146 10.18 1.09 5.40
C MET A 146 11.24 0.58 6.40
N VAL A 147 12.50 0.77 6.05
CA VAL A 147 13.63 0.47 6.93
C VAL A 147 14.35 1.75 7.35
N GLY A 148 14.96 1.75 8.55
CA GLY A 148 15.60 2.92 9.16
C GLY A 148 14.77 3.58 10.26
N LEU A 149 13.70 2.94 10.72
CA LEU A 149 12.82 3.39 11.82
C LEU A 149 13.28 2.87 13.20
N GLY A 150 14.32 2.02 13.26
CA GLY A 150 14.85 1.43 14.49
C GLY A 150 14.58 -0.08 14.64
N GLU A 151 14.14 -0.72 13.57
CA GLU A 151 14.02 -2.18 13.45
C GLU A 151 15.40 -2.83 13.33
N ASN A 152 15.49 -4.11 13.68
CA ASN A 152 16.65 -4.96 13.36
C ASN A 152 16.33 -5.86 12.16
N LYS A 153 17.37 -6.56 11.66
CA LYS A 153 17.25 -7.40 10.47
C LYS A 153 16.33 -8.59 10.68
N GLU A 154 16.39 -9.20 11.86
CA GLU A 154 15.58 -10.36 12.25
C GLU A 154 14.08 -9.98 12.27
N GLU A 155 13.75 -8.78 12.74
CA GLU A 155 12.38 -8.27 12.73
C GLU A 155 11.87 -8.05 11.30
N ILE A 156 12.71 -7.56 10.38
CA ILE A 156 12.35 -7.42 8.96
C ILE A 156 12.09 -8.80 8.34
N ILE A 157 12.94 -9.77 8.62
CA ILE A 157 12.79 -11.15 8.14
C ILE A 157 11.50 -11.78 8.67
N GLN A 158 11.16 -11.55 9.95
CA GLN A 158 9.90 -12.01 10.53
C GLN A 158 8.70 -11.38 9.84
N VAL A 159 8.73 -10.07 9.52
CA VAL A 159 7.66 -9.41 8.73
C VAL A 159 7.48 -10.06 7.36
N MET A 160 8.58 -10.45 6.70
CA MET A 160 8.48 -11.18 5.43
C MET A 160 7.78 -12.55 5.61
N ASP A 161 8.08 -13.28 6.69
CA ASP A 161 7.43 -14.55 7.01
C ASP A 161 5.94 -14.37 7.30
N ASP A 162 5.59 -13.35 8.08
CA ASP A 162 4.20 -13.02 8.40
C ASP A 162 3.41 -12.65 7.15
N LEU A 163 4.00 -11.85 6.24
CA LEU A 163 3.39 -11.50 4.97
C LEU A 163 3.21 -12.72 4.05
N ARG A 164 4.19 -13.64 4.00
CA ARG A 164 4.04 -14.89 3.24
C ARG A 164 2.98 -15.81 3.85
N SER A 165 2.87 -15.84 5.17
CA SER A 165 1.79 -16.57 5.87
C SER A 165 0.40 -15.97 5.60
N ALA A 166 0.34 -14.69 5.24
CA ALA A 166 -0.85 -14.00 4.76
C ALA A 166 -1.02 -14.08 3.23
N GLU A 167 -0.23 -14.93 2.54
CA GLU A 167 -0.28 -15.17 1.10
C GLU A 167 -0.03 -13.92 0.24
N VAL A 168 0.76 -12.97 0.75
CA VAL A 168 1.12 -11.74 0.01
C VAL A 168 2.08 -12.07 -1.12
N ASP A 169 1.72 -11.64 -2.35
CA ASP A 169 2.47 -11.95 -3.57
C ASP A 169 3.69 -11.04 -3.77
N PHE A 170 3.55 -9.72 -3.48
CA PHE A 170 4.57 -8.71 -3.76
C PHE A 170 5.01 -7.98 -2.52
N ILE A 171 6.30 -7.66 -2.44
CA ILE A 171 6.85 -6.84 -1.35
C ILE A 171 7.71 -5.69 -1.89
N THR A 172 7.52 -4.51 -1.28
CA THR A 172 8.39 -3.35 -1.47
C THR A 172 9.14 -3.01 -0.19
N ILE A 173 10.44 -2.73 -0.30
CA ILE A 173 11.31 -2.36 0.83
C ILE A 173 12.04 -1.09 0.47
N GLY A 174 11.75 0.01 1.18
CA GLY A 174 12.32 1.33 0.93
C GLY A 174 12.94 1.96 2.16
N GLN A 175 13.86 2.91 1.96
CA GLN A 175 14.45 3.68 3.06
C GLN A 175 13.42 4.68 3.62
N TYR A 176 13.25 4.70 4.93
CA TYR A 176 12.57 5.80 5.60
C TYR A 176 13.37 7.10 5.45
N LEU A 177 12.72 8.14 4.96
CA LEU A 177 13.26 9.49 4.88
C LEU A 177 12.41 10.37 5.79
N GLN A 178 13.00 10.87 6.87
CA GLN A 178 12.29 11.69 7.85
C GLN A 178 11.83 13.02 7.24
N PRO A 179 10.50 13.30 7.17
CA PRO A 179 10.02 14.51 6.51
C PRO A 179 10.40 15.80 7.25
N SER A 180 10.38 15.78 8.59
CA SER A 180 10.81 16.88 9.44
C SER A 180 11.21 16.38 10.83
N VAL A 181 11.82 17.24 11.64
CA VAL A 181 12.23 16.95 13.03
C VAL A 181 11.06 16.57 13.96
N LYS A 182 9.81 16.83 13.56
CA LYS A 182 8.60 16.46 14.32
C LYS A 182 8.16 15.03 14.09
N HIS A 183 8.65 14.40 13.00
CA HIS A 183 8.31 13.03 12.65
C HIS A 183 9.18 12.02 13.39
N HIS A 184 8.82 10.75 13.28
CA HIS A 184 9.61 9.66 13.85
C HIS A 184 11.09 9.82 13.45
N PRO A 185 12.04 9.78 14.40
CA PRO A 185 13.45 10.00 14.07
C PRO A 185 13.99 8.91 13.15
N LEU A 186 14.80 9.33 12.18
CA LEU A 186 15.58 8.40 11.40
C LEU A 186 16.67 7.77 12.28
N HIS A 187 16.69 6.45 12.38
CA HIS A 187 17.70 5.72 13.16
C HIS A 187 18.99 5.51 12.38
N ARG A 188 18.87 5.07 11.12
CA ARG A 188 20.01 4.90 10.22
C ARG A 188 19.61 4.88 8.75
N TYR A 189 20.57 5.14 7.89
CA TYR A 189 20.47 4.80 6.46
C TYR A 189 21.02 3.40 6.24
N TYR A 190 20.27 2.58 5.51
CA TYR A 190 20.71 1.27 5.04
C TYR A 190 21.60 1.44 3.81
N HIS A 191 22.70 0.67 3.75
CA HIS A 191 23.54 0.66 2.57
C HIS A 191 22.82 -0.04 1.39
N PRO A 192 23.04 0.36 0.11
CA PRO A 192 22.40 -0.29 -1.03
C PRO A 192 22.57 -1.81 -1.09
N ASN A 193 23.70 -2.35 -0.59
CA ASN A 193 23.93 -3.78 -0.53
C ASN A 193 23.01 -4.50 0.47
N GLU A 194 22.59 -3.84 1.57
CA GLU A 194 21.63 -4.40 2.52
C GLU A 194 20.25 -4.55 1.86
N PHE A 195 19.86 -3.59 1.00
CA PHE A 195 18.63 -3.73 0.19
C PHE A 195 18.70 -4.92 -0.77
N LYS A 196 19.85 -5.16 -1.40
CA LYS A 196 20.08 -6.33 -2.28
C LYS A 196 19.96 -7.62 -1.48
N GLU A 197 20.53 -7.65 -0.28
CA GLU A 197 20.43 -8.81 0.62
C GLU A 197 18.98 -9.06 1.04
N LEU A 198 18.23 -8.02 1.47
CA LEU A 198 16.82 -8.13 1.81
C LEU A 198 15.99 -8.60 0.60
N ALA A 199 16.30 -8.11 -0.61
CA ALA A 199 15.65 -8.59 -1.83
C ALA A 199 15.90 -10.07 -2.08
N SER A 200 17.14 -10.54 -1.88
CA SER A 200 17.49 -11.96 -2.03
C SER A 200 16.72 -12.82 -1.02
N ILE A 201 16.67 -12.42 0.24
CA ILE A 201 15.92 -13.11 1.29
C ILE A 201 14.42 -13.16 0.93
N ALA A 202 13.83 -12.05 0.52
CA ALA A 202 12.41 -12.01 0.14
C ALA A 202 12.11 -12.95 -1.04
N LYS A 203 12.98 -13.00 -2.05
CA LYS A 203 12.85 -13.95 -3.18
C LYS A 203 12.89 -15.42 -2.71
N THR A 204 13.82 -15.78 -1.82
CA THR A 204 13.90 -17.16 -1.28
C THR A 204 12.68 -17.53 -0.43
N LYS A 205 11.96 -16.54 0.13
CA LYS A 205 10.70 -16.77 0.86
C LYS A 205 9.49 -16.94 -0.08
N GLY A 206 9.67 -16.79 -1.40
CA GLY A 206 8.63 -17.05 -2.39
C GLY A 206 7.73 -15.84 -2.73
N PHE A 207 8.19 -14.61 -2.47
CA PHE A 207 7.51 -13.46 -3.07
C PHE A 207 7.69 -13.47 -4.59
N LEU A 208 6.61 -13.34 -5.33
CA LEU A 208 6.61 -13.34 -6.80
C LEU A 208 7.34 -12.11 -7.36
N LEU A 209 7.21 -10.98 -6.66
CA LEU A 209 7.86 -9.74 -7.02
C LEU A 209 8.43 -9.04 -5.80
N VAL A 210 9.70 -8.61 -5.91
CA VAL A 210 10.43 -7.92 -4.85
C VAL A 210 11.07 -6.66 -5.41
N SER A 211 10.65 -5.51 -4.89
CA SER A 211 11.30 -4.22 -5.15
C SER A 211 11.96 -3.72 -3.88
N SER A 212 13.30 -3.62 -3.88
CA SER A 212 14.07 -3.26 -2.67
C SER A 212 15.25 -2.37 -3.05
N SER A 213 15.14 -1.08 -2.71
CA SER A 213 16.20 -0.10 -2.89
C SER A 213 15.97 1.12 -1.99
N PRO A 214 16.98 1.99 -1.81
CA PRO A 214 16.81 3.21 -1.00
C PRO A 214 15.64 4.10 -1.45
N LEU A 215 15.38 4.17 -2.74
CA LEU A 215 14.33 5.02 -3.31
C LEU A 215 13.01 4.27 -3.62
N THR A 216 12.94 2.96 -3.36
CA THR A 216 11.70 2.20 -3.56
C THR A 216 10.57 2.80 -2.75
N ARG A 217 9.42 2.95 -3.39
CA ARG A 217 8.12 3.29 -2.83
C ARG A 217 7.06 2.37 -3.42
N SER A 218 5.91 2.25 -2.78
CA SER A 218 4.83 1.36 -3.26
C SER A 218 4.39 1.65 -4.69
N SER A 219 4.54 2.89 -5.16
CA SER A 219 4.18 3.30 -6.52
C SER A 219 5.38 3.48 -7.48
N TYR A 220 6.62 3.45 -6.96
CA TYR A 220 7.82 3.73 -7.76
C TYR A 220 8.17 2.51 -8.62
N HIS A 221 8.22 2.69 -9.95
CA HIS A 221 8.44 1.61 -10.94
C HIS A 221 7.48 0.42 -10.84
N ALA A 222 6.28 0.63 -10.28
CA ALA A 222 5.28 -0.43 -10.15
C ALA A 222 4.83 -0.99 -11.53
N ASP A 223 4.89 -0.18 -12.59
CA ASP A 223 4.61 -0.58 -13.96
C ASP A 223 5.66 -1.53 -14.55
N GLU A 224 6.95 -1.29 -14.29
CA GLU A 224 8.04 -2.17 -14.74
C GLU A 224 7.98 -3.52 -14.03
N ASP A 225 7.69 -3.46 -12.75
CA ASP A 225 7.59 -4.65 -11.92
C ASP A 225 6.39 -5.52 -12.34
N PHE A 226 5.23 -4.92 -12.60
CA PHE A 226 4.05 -5.65 -13.05
C PHE A 226 4.22 -6.26 -14.45
N ARG A 227 4.91 -5.57 -15.38
CA ARG A 227 5.21 -6.10 -16.72
C ARG A 227 6.05 -7.38 -16.68
N LYS A 228 7.05 -7.46 -15.82
CA LYS A 228 7.89 -8.67 -15.66
C LYS A 228 7.09 -9.92 -15.33
N LEU A 229 5.91 -9.77 -14.72
CA LEU A 229 5.02 -10.89 -14.40
C LEU A 229 4.13 -11.31 -15.57
N GLN A 230 3.78 -10.34 -16.44
CA GLN A 230 2.98 -10.65 -17.64
C GLN A 230 3.81 -11.33 -18.73
N ASP A 231 5.13 -11.13 -18.69
CA ASP A 231 6.10 -11.68 -19.65
C ASP A 231 6.72 -13.02 -19.19
N ALA A 232 6.41 -13.49 -17.96
CA ALA A 232 6.94 -14.73 -17.35
C ALA A 232 5.94 -15.87 -17.40
#